data_81951902c580be63593b3eeb4c954ef6
#
_entry.id   81951902c580be63593b3eeb4c954ef6
#
_cell.length_a   1.000
_cell.length_b   1.000
_cell.length_c   1.000
_cell.angle_alpha   90.00
_cell.angle_beta   90.00
_cell.angle_gamma   90.00
#
_symmetry.space_group_name_H-M   'P 1'
#
loop_
_entity.id
_entity.type
_entity.pdbx_description
1 polymer ?
#
loop_
_entity_poly.entity_id
_entity_poly.type
_entity_poly.pdbx_seq_one_letter_code
_entity_poly.pdbx_strand_id
1 'polypeptide(L)'
;MKKVNLLLAAVVAASVSAPALADYTPNAYFNGYMRAGVGFDKNGKTNNTFQGCRKVGRLGYEDDMYGEIGLGADIAKVDDTVWTVNSMVQIDSDNANSWAGNDATPILRQFNVEVKGLLDSDKDAKIWVGKKYVQREDIHITDYYYYDISGTGFGIYDLSLGSGKFQASYVQHDNDNAENFSLFDVRYSFPLWDGASFQIGNVYSQGKKTKEEQDQLNGNMLTLELSQGFSGGWNKTVVQWKTGANNACAEGTPYNTSRDRDGNSYKIYNFGETTISGDLHMFHHADFEVADFDDSVNTKTTEWRVVVRPWYKLTKMTRIYTEFGAYGMTIKKDHKQDQNERIQKATIAYAITPDAGNFWSRPEIRFYATWLHGTDGNVTWTNGYRKGSTDITVGAQVEAWW
;
A
#
# COMPACT_ATOMS: atom_id res chain seq x y z
N MET A 1 23.95 6.19 14.66
CA MET A 1 24.66 4.90 14.52
C MET A 1 24.59 4.02 15.78
N LYS A 2 24.93 4.48 16.99
CA LYS A 2 24.87 3.62 18.20
C LYS A 2 23.47 3.10 18.59
N LYS A 3 22.40 3.85 18.31
CA LYS A 3 21.01 3.44 18.68
C LYS A 3 20.40 2.40 17.74
N VAL A 4 20.72 2.44 16.44
CA VAL A 4 20.20 1.48 15.43
C VAL A 4 20.85 0.11 15.62
N ASN A 5 22.16 0.08 15.87
CA ASN A 5 22.86 -1.17 16.15
C ASN A 5 22.37 -1.85 17.44
N LEU A 6 21.89 -1.06 18.42
CA LEU A 6 21.32 -1.61 19.65
C LEU A 6 19.93 -2.25 19.42
N LEU A 7 19.10 -1.65 18.55
CA LEU A 7 17.77 -2.19 18.25
C LEU A 7 17.86 -3.49 17.44
N LEU A 8 18.70 -3.52 16.41
CA LEU A 8 18.93 -4.74 15.63
C LEU A 8 19.56 -5.87 16.46
N ALA A 9 20.55 -5.52 17.29
CA ALA A 9 21.17 -6.46 18.23
C ALA A 9 20.20 -6.94 19.31
N ALA A 10 19.30 -6.08 19.80
CA ALA A 10 18.29 -6.45 20.79
C ALA A 10 17.22 -7.38 20.22
N VAL A 11 16.77 -7.18 18.97
CA VAL A 11 15.80 -8.07 18.31
C VAL A 11 16.43 -9.43 18.00
N VAL A 12 17.65 -9.46 17.49
CA VAL A 12 18.40 -10.71 17.27
C VAL A 12 18.72 -11.40 18.60
N ALA A 13 19.10 -10.65 19.64
CA ALA A 13 19.35 -11.22 20.97
C ALA A 13 18.07 -11.72 21.65
N ALA A 14 16.94 -11.05 21.47
CA ALA A 14 15.65 -11.51 21.99
C ALA A 14 15.16 -12.81 21.33
N SER A 15 15.45 -13.01 20.04
CA SER A 15 15.15 -14.26 19.35
C SER A 15 16.06 -15.43 19.74
N VAL A 16 17.24 -15.14 20.33
CA VAL A 16 18.24 -16.17 20.74
C VAL A 16 18.22 -16.44 22.23
N SER A 17 17.71 -15.50 23.07
CA SER A 17 17.73 -15.58 24.52
C SER A 17 16.36 -15.85 25.14
N ALA A 18 15.44 -16.52 24.45
CA ALA A 18 14.19 -16.98 25.08
C ALA A 18 14.54 -17.87 26.27
N PRO A 19 14.12 -17.52 27.53
CA PRO A 19 14.25 -18.44 28.64
C PRO A 19 13.50 -19.71 28.26
N ALA A 20 14.18 -20.82 28.37
CA ALA A 20 13.67 -22.13 28.01
C ALA A 20 12.28 -22.39 28.64
N LEU A 21 11.22 -22.23 27.87
CA LEU A 21 10.14 -23.18 27.95
C LEU A 21 10.77 -24.46 27.40
N ALA A 22 11.13 -25.38 28.30
CA ALA A 22 11.93 -26.56 28.01
C ALA A 22 11.37 -27.23 26.73
N ASP A 23 12.23 -27.53 25.79
CA ASP A 23 12.02 -28.29 24.56
C ASP A 23 11.45 -27.60 23.32
N TYR A 24 11.25 -26.26 23.26
CA TYR A 24 10.86 -25.59 22.02
C TYR A 24 12.05 -24.85 21.37
N THR A 25 12.40 -25.25 20.15
CA THR A 25 13.38 -24.53 19.33
C THR A 25 12.67 -23.41 18.56
N PRO A 26 12.99 -22.12 18.81
CA PRO A 26 12.37 -21.01 18.09
C PRO A 26 12.58 -21.13 16.57
N ASN A 27 11.50 -20.99 15.81
CA ASN A 27 11.55 -20.90 14.36
C ASN A 27 11.65 -19.43 13.97
N ALA A 28 12.86 -18.95 13.68
CA ALA A 28 13.08 -17.56 13.28
C ALA A 28 12.98 -17.41 11.76
N TYR A 29 12.44 -16.27 11.32
CA TYR A 29 12.35 -15.92 9.92
C TYR A 29 12.77 -14.48 9.67
N PHE A 30 13.24 -14.27 8.46
CA PHE A 30 13.70 -12.99 7.97
C PHE A 30 12.98 -12.69 6.67
N ASN A 31 12.36 -11.53 6.58
CA ASN A 31 11.68 -11.08 5.37
C ASN A 31 11.99 -9.60 5.13
N GLY A 32 11.68 -9.13 3.95
CA GLY A 32 11.90 -7.74 3.64
C GLY A 32 11.46 -7.34 2.26
N TYR A 33 11.54 -6.04 2.04
CA TYR A 33 11.31 -5.38 0.78
C TYR A 33 12.39 -4.32 0.57
N MET A 34 12.87 -4.17 -0.64
CA MET A 34 13.71 -3.04 -1.00
C MET A 34 13.44 -2.56 -2.42
N ARG A 35 13.58 -1.27 -2.60
CA ARG A 35 13.74 -0.66 -3.92
C ARG A 35 14.81 0.39 -3.86
N ALA A 36 15.52 0.55 -4.97
CA ALA A 36 16.46 1.63 -5.19
C ALA A 36 16.48 1.97 -6.68
N GLY A 37 16.62 3.25 -6.98
CA GLY A 37 16.64 3.70 -8.35
C GLY A 37 17.55 4.91 -8.55
N VAL A 38 17.97 5.09 -9.78
CA VAL A 38 18.61 6.30 -10.26
C VAL A 38 18.06 6.63 -11.63
N GLY A 39 17.57 7.84 -11.78
CA GLY A 39 17.05 8.35 -13.04
C GLY A 39 17.41 9.80 -13.22
N PHE A 40 17.43 10.26 -14.44
CA PHE A 40 17.70 11.65 -14.76
C PHE A 40 16.86 12.13 -15.94
N ASP A 41 16.43 13.36 -15.84
CA ASP A 41 15.75 14.10 -16.89
C ASP A 41 16.76 14.68 -17.92
N LYS A 42 16.26 15.38 -18.92
CA LYS A 42 17.07 16.07 -19.93
C LYS A 42 18.05 17.11 -19.37
N ASN A 43 17.88 17.55 -18.10
CA ASN A 43 18.75 18.51 -17.42
C ASN A 43 19.72 17.83 -16.46
N GLY A 44 19.77 16.49 -16.44
CA GLY A 44 20.58 15.70 -15.53
C GLY A 44 20.09 15.70 -14.09
N LYS A 45 18.82 16.09 -13.84
CA LYS A 45 18.22 16.07 -12.51
C LYS A 45 17.58 14.72 -12.25
N THR A 46 17.80 14.21 -11.05
CA THR A 46 17.11 13.02 -10.53
C THR A 46 15.64 13.34 -10.34
N ASN A 47 14.78 12.45 -10.80
CA ASN A 47 13.35 12.59 -10.65
C ASN A 47 12.87 11.74 -9.45
N ASN A 48 12.87 12.33 -8.25
CA ASN A 48 12.42 11.69 -7.01
C ASN A 48 10.91 11.75 -6.81
N THR A 49 10.12 11.90 -7.84
CA THR A 49 8.69 12.16 -7.70
C THR A 49 7.87 10.88 -7.51
N PHE A 50 7.97 10.28 -6.35
CA PHE A 50 7.14 9.18 -5.87
C PHE A 50 5.61 9.47 -5.99
N GLN A 51 5.18 10.69 -5.77
CA GLN A 51 3.76 11.06 -5.78
C GLN A 51 3.06 10.89 -7.14
N GLY A 52 3.80 10.92 -8.25
CA GLY A 52 3.22 10.71 -9.58
C GLY A 52 2.94 9.24 -9.92
N CYS A 53 3.65 8.29 -9.32
CA CYS A 53 3.51 6.87 -9.65
C CYS A 53 2.14 6.31 -9.28
N ARG A 54 1.53 6.77 -8.21
CA ARG A 54 0.20 6.38 -7.77
C ARG A 54 -0.90 6.80 -8.75
N LYS A 55 -0.65 7.85 -9.54
CA LYS A 55 -1.59 8.36 -10.52
C LYS A 55 -1.50 7.66 -11.87
N VAL A 56 -0.30 7.45 -12.38
CA VAL A 56 -0.07 7.01 -13.76
C VAL A 56 0.83 5.77 -13.88
N GLY A 57 1.05 5.07 -12.79
CA GLY A 57 1.89 3.87 -12.72
C GLY A 57 3.31 4.14 -12.25
N ARG A 58 3.89 3.16 -11.56
CA ARG A 58 5.18 3.28 -10.86
C ARG A 58 6.41 2.90 -11.69
N LEU A 59 6.25 2.24 -12.84
CA LEU A 59 7.38 1.79 -13.65
C LEU A 59 8.17 2.99 -14.18
N GLY A 60 9.49 3.03 -13.89
CA GLY A 60 10.36 4.11 -14.33
C GLY A 60 10.03 5.47 -13.69
N TYR A 61 9.51 5.47 -12.47
CA TYR A 61 9.11 6.67 -11.74
C TYR A 61 9.37 6.58 -10.23
N GLU A 62 10.22 5.67 -9.80
CA GLU A 62 10.65 5.46 -8.41
C GLU A 62 12.18 5.45 -8.37
N ASP A 63 12.75 6.63 -8.28
CA ASP A 63 14.20 6.81 -8.19
C ASP A 63 14.61 7.15 -6.74
N ASP A 64 13.85 6.64 -5.77
CA ASP A 64 14.11 6.71 -4.34
C ASP A 64 14.82 5.44 -3.84
N MET A 65 15.26 5.49 -2.61
CA MET A 65 15.73 4.33 -1.85
C MET A 65 14.80 4.08 -0.67
N TYR A 66 14.18 2.92 -0.68
CA TYR A 66 13.25 2.48 0.35
C TYR A 66 13.49 1.03 0.70
N GLY A 67 13.47 0.71 1.98
CA GLY A 67 13.60 -0.66 2.46
C GLY A 67 12.79 -0.93 3.71
N GLU A 68 12.30 -2.17 3.83
CA GLU A 68 11.69 -2.73 5.03
C GLU A 68 12.45 -4.01 5.39
N ILE A 69 12.88 -4.12 6.64
CA ILE A 69 13.56 -5.30 7.18
C ILE A 69 12.71 -5.85 8.31
N GLY A 70 12.16 -7.04 8.09
CA GLY A 70 11.32 -7.77 9.03
C GLY A 70 12.08 -8.93 9.67
N LEU A 71 11.93 -9.05 10.98
CA LEU A 71 12.43 -10.15 11.79
C LEU A 71 11.29 -10.67 12.66
N GLY A 72 11.09 -11.97 12.66
CA GLY A 72 10.09 -12.62 13.49
C GLY A 72 10.55 -13.99 13.96
N ALA A 73 9.90 -14.48 15.00
CA ALA A 73 10.13 -15.83 15.49
C ALA A 73 8.90 -16.38 16.22
N ASP A 74 8.67 -17.67 16.04
CA ASP A 74 7.81 -18.44 16.93
C ASP A 74 8.62 -18.72 18.19
N ILE A 75 8.30 -18.02 19.28
CA ILE A 75 9.14 -18.00 20.49
C ILE A 75 8.69 -19.02 21.54
N ALA A 76 7.44 -19.48 21.48
CA ALA A 76 6.88 -20.47 22.40
C ALA A 76 5.81 -21.30 21.72
N LYS A 77 5.71 -22.56 22.17
CA LYS A 77 4.63 -23.48 21.80
C LYS A 77 4.16 -24.22 23.05
N VAL A 78 2.85 -24.19 23.28
CA VAL A 78 2.20 -24.96 24.34
C VAL A 78 1.04 -25.70 23.69
N ASP A 79 1.11 -27.00 23.65
CA ASP A 79 0.20 -27.86 22.89
C ASP A 79 0.09 -27.43 21.43
N ASP A 80 -1.09 -27.02 20.96
CA ASP A 80 -1.33 -26.48 19.60
C ASP A 80 -1.18 -24.96 19.52
N THR A 81 -0.91 -24.28 20.63
CA THR A 81 -0.84 -22.82 20.69
C THR A 81 0.58 -22.33 20.44
N VAL A 82 0.75 -21.53 19.39
CA VAL A 82 2.04 -20.94 18.99
C VAL A 82 2.02 -19.44 19.23
N TRP A 83 3.09 -18.94 19.83
CA TRP A 83 3.33 -17.52 20.11
C TRP A 83 4.41 -16.98 19.21
N THR A 84 4.08 -15.99 18.41
CA THR A 84 4.97 -15.38 17.41
C THR A 84 5.24 -13.91 17.78
N VAL A 85 6.49 -13.49 17.74
CA VAL A 85 6.90 -12.08 17.84
C VAL A 85 7.30 -11.59 16.46
N ASN A 86 6.78 -10.43 16.06
CA ASN A 86 7.09 -9.80 14.79
C ASN A 86 7.65 -8.39 15.01
N SER A 87 8.68 -8.03 14.24
CA SER A 87 9.20 -6.69 14.16
C SER A 87 9.55 -6.32 12.71
N MET A 88 9.40 -5.04 12.36
CA MET A 88 9.79 -4.53 11.05
C MET A 88 10.27 -3.08 11.18
N VAL A 89 11.40 -2.78 10.58
CA VAL A 89 11.96 -1.44 10.49
C VAL A 89 11.98 -1.02 9.03
N GLN A 90 11.42 0.15 8.75
CA GLN A 90 11.55 0.84 7.46
C GLN A 90 12.79 1.75 7.50
N ILE A 91 13.46 1.85 6.38
CA ILE A 91 14.57 2.77 6.14
C ILE A 91 14.30 3.49 4.82
N ASP A 92 14.17 4.81 4.89
CA ASP A 92 14.11 5.69 3.73
C ASP A 92 15.43 6.42 3.60
N SER A 93 15.96 6.54 2.39
CA SER A 93 17.10 7.37 2.07
C SER A 93 16.80 8.16 0.82
N ASP A 94 17.23 9.40 0.78
CA ASP A 94 17.25 10.16 -0.46
C ASP A 94 18.47 9.72 -1.32
N ASN A 95 18.54 10.19 -2.57
CA ASN A 95 19.65 9.88 -3.46
C ASN A 95 20.91 10.72 -3.17
N ALA A 96 21.09 11.13 -1.92
CA ALA A 96 22.27 11.86 -1.51
C ALA A 96 23.53 10.98 -1.55
N ASN A 97 24.66 11.63 -1.59
CA ASN A 97 25.96 10.97 -1.49
C ASN A 97 26.03 10.17 -0.18
N SER A 98 26.49 8.92 -0.24
CA SER A 98 26.64 8.02 0.91
C SER A 98 27.51 8.57 2.07
N TRP A 99 28.21 9.68 1.84
CA TRP A 99 28.98 10.44 2.83
C TRP A 99 28.17 11.58 3.50
N ALA A 100 26.99 11.90 2.99
CA ALA A 100 26.08 12.87 3.59
C ALA A 100 25.47 12.27 4.86
N GLY A 101 25.67 12.88 5.98
CA GLY A 101 25.52 12.27 7.30
C GLY A 101 24.09 12.11 7.85
N ASN A 102 23.00 12.24 7.06
CA ASN A 102 21.63 12.20 7.57
C ASN A 102 20.63 11.45 6.69
N ASP A 103 21.07 10.50 5.89
CA ASP A 103 20.31 9.96 4.77
C ASP A 103 19.25 8.94 5.14
N ALA A 104 19.27 8.35 6.33
CA ALA A 104 18.36 7.27 6.68
C ALA A 104 17.63 7.55 7.99
N THR A 105 16.31 7.62 7.92
CA THR A 105 15.46 7.68 9.11
C THR A 105 14.81 6.33 9.34
N PRO A 106 15.21 5.56 10.38
CA PRO A 106 14.56 4.30 10.70
C PRO A 106 13.20 4.55 11.35
N ILE A 107 12.18 3.86 10.88
CA ILE A 107 10.81 3.92 11.39
C ILE A 107 10.38 2.51 11.80
N LEU A 108 9.94 2.33 13.05
CA LEU A 108 9.37 1.07 13.49
C LEU A 108 7.97 0.89 12.88
N ARG A 109 7.83 -0.01 11.91
CA ARG A 109 6.58 -0.28 11.20
C ARG A 109 5.74 -1.35 11.85
N GLN A 110 6.35 -2.42 12.35
CA GLN A 110 5.67 -3.47 13.06
C GLN A 110 6.42 -3.83 14.34
N PHE A 111 5.68 -4.08 15.40
CA PHE A 111 6.16 -4.61 16.67
C PHE A 111 4.97 -5.21 17.44
N ASN A 112 4.75 -6.51 17.27
CA ASN A 112 3.56 -7.16 17.79
C ASN A 112 3.82 -8.61 18.20
N VAL A 113 2.88 -9.13 18.97
CA VAL A 113 2.77 -10.54 19.31
C VAL A 113 1.51 -11.11 18.70
N GLU A 114 1.61 -12.29 18.09
CA GLU A 114 0.49 -13.06 17.58
C GLU A 114 0.41 -14.40 18.32
N VAL A 115 -0.81 -14.87 18.52
CA VAL A 115 -1.09 -16.18 19.11
C VAL A 115 -2.02 -16.93 18.18
N LYS A 116 -1.57 -18.08 17.67
CA LYS A 116 -2.37 -19.02 16.87
C LYS A 116 -2.70 -20.25 17.71
N GLY A 117 -3.87 -20.86 17.48
CA GLY A 117 -4.26 -22.13 18.14
C GLY A 117 -4.80 -21.97 19.55
N LEU A 118 -5.04 -20.73 20.02
CA LEU A 118 -5.55 -20.46 21.36
C LEU A 118 -7.03 -20.87 21.53
N LEU A 119 -7.84 -20.74 20.48
CA LEU A 119 -9.26 -21.06 20.52
C LEU A 119 -9.46 -22.55 20.22
N ASP A 120 -10.07 -23.28 21.16
CA ASP A 120 -10.34 -24.71 20.95
C ASP A 120 -11.33 -24.97 19.81
N SER A 121 -12.23 -24.02 19.56
CA SER A 121 -13.22 -24.08 18.48
C SER A 121 -12.63 -23.79 17.10
N ASP A 122 -11.47 -23.11 17.03
CA ASP A 122 -10.80 -22.77 15.77
C ASP A 122 -9.29 -22.56 15.98
N LYS A 123 -8.53 -23.60 15.68
CA LYS A 123 -7.05 -23.57 15.82
C LYS A 123 -6.35 -22.72 14.76
N ASP A 124 -7.04 -22.28 13.72
CA ASP A 124 -6.48 -21.40 12.70
C ASP A 124 -6.62 -19.91 13.03
N ALA A 125 -7.58 -19.56 13.88
CA ALA A 125 -7.77 -18.20 14.35
C ALA A 125 -6.52 -17.66 15.05
N LYS A 126 -6.17 -16.41 14.75
CA LYS A 126 -5.03 -15.71 15.30
C LYS A 126 -5.46 -14.44 16.01
N ILE A 127 -4.93 -14.24 17.21
CA ILE A 127 -5.11 -13.02 17.99
C ILE A 127 -3.80 -12.27 17.99
N TRP A 128 -3.83 -10.96 17.87
CA TRP A 128 -2.64 -10.13 17.87
C TRP A 128 -2.79 -8.89 18.74
N VAL A 129 -1.67 -8.40 19.27
CA VAL A 129 -1.57 -7.14 20.02
C VAL A 129 -0.24 -6.46 19.68
N GLY A 130 -0.27 -5.13 19.46
CA GLY A 130 0.91 -4.32 19.19
C GLY A 130 0.77 -3.48 17.93
N LYS A 131 1.89 -3.05 17.35
CA LYS A 131 1.93 -2.32 16.09
C LYS A 131 2.04 -3.29 14.92
N LYS A 132 1.08 -3.23 13.99
CA LYS A 132 0.96 -4.21 12.90
C LYS A 132 0.49 -3.56 11.61
N TYR A 133 0.93 -4.11 10.47
CA TYR A 133 0.27 -3.89 9.18
C TYR A 133 -1.03 -4.68 9.17
N VAL A 134 -2.15 -3.98 9.23
CA VAL A 134 -3.47 -4.57 9.27
C VAL A 134 -4.20 -4.24 7.99
N GLN A 135 -4.59 -5.27 7.23
CA GLN A 135 -5.33 -5.14 5.98
C GLN A 135 -4.70 -4.10 5.06
N ARG A 136 -3.45 -4.30 4.73
CA ARG A 136 -2.72 -3.42 3.83
C ARG A 136 -2.84 -3.99 2.41
N GLU A 137 -3.95 -3.63 1.74
CA GLU A 137 -4.28 -4.09 0.40
C GLU A 137 -3.80 -3.09 -0.63
N ASP A 138 -2.79 -3.48 -1.43
CA ASP A 138 -2.20 -2.63 -2.44
C ASP A 138 -2.52 -3.06 -3.87
N ILE A 139 -2.43 -2.10 -4.78
CA ILE A 139 -2.44 -2.31 -6.23
C ILE A 139 -1.04 -2.03 -6.74
N HIS A 140 -0.26 -3.09 -6.88
CA HIS A 140 1.20 -3.03 -7.03
C HIS A 140 1.69 -2.09 -8.15
N ILE A 141 1.06 -2.10 -9.34
CA ILE A 141 1.54 -1.28 -10.48
C ILE A 141 1.38 0.23 -10.27
N THR A 142 0.64 0.65 -9.25
CA THR A 142 0.43 2.06 -8.89
C THR A 142 0.89 2.38 -7.48
N ASP A 143 1.35 1.37 -6.71
CA ASP A 143 1.68 1.51 -5.28
C ASP A 143 0.52 2.18 -4.52
N TYR A 144 -0.71 1.79 -4.86
CA TYR A 144 -1.94 2.39 -4.34
C TYR A 144 -2.62 1.46 -3.35
N TYR A 145 -2.70 1.89 -2.11
CA TYR A 145 -3.38 1.13 -1.05
C TYR A 145 -4.84 1.54 -0.96
N TYR A 146 -5.75 0.65 -1.36
CA TYR A 146 -7.19 0.94 -1.28
C TYR A 146 -7.80 0.59 0.07
N TYR A 147 -7.09 -0.17 0.90
CA TYR A 147 -7.46 -0.53 2.26
C TYR A 147 -6.18 -0.65 3.09
N ASP A 148 -6.03 0.14 4.13
CA ASP A 148 -4.91 0.07 5.07
C ASP A 148 -5.33 0.69 6.40
N ILE A 149 -5.37 -0.12 7.45
CA ILE A 149 -5.68 0.31 8.82
C ILE A 149 -4.52 0.03 9.76
N SER A 150 -3.31 -0.04 9.21
CA SER A 150 -2.09 -0.33 9.97
C SER A 150 -1.89 0.64 11.11
N GLY A 151 -1.46 0.13 12.27
CA GLY A 151 -1.21 0.94 13.45
C GLY A 151 -1.02 0.12 14.71
N THR A 152 -1.13 0.77 15.86
CA THR A 152 -1.03 0.13 17.18
C THR A 152 -2.42 -0.26 17.67
N GLY A 153 -2.60 -1.53 18.00
CA GLY A 153 -3.92 -2.02 18.39
C GLY A 153 -3.93 -3.50 18.75
N PHE A 154 -5.08 -4.10 18.55
CA PHE A 154 -5.30 -5.53 18.74
C PHE A 154 -6.41 -6.03 17.81
N GLY A 155 -6.46 -7.35 17.62
CA GLY A 155 -7.51 -7.93 16.79
C GLY A 155 -7.46 -9.44 16.71
N ILE A 156 -8.41 -9.97 15.97
CA ILE A 156 -8.50 -11.38 15.59
C ILE A 156 -8.65 -11.49 14.08
N TYR A 157 -8.01 -12.47 13.47
CA TYR A 157 -8.18 -12.80 12.07
C TYR A 157 -8.15 -14.30 11.82
N ASP A 158 -8.58 -14.69 10.63
CA ASP A 158 -8.77 -16.09 10.21
C ASP A 158 -9.79 -16.88 11.06
N LEU A 159 -10.67 -16.22 11.83
CA LEU A 159 -11.71 -16.90 12.60
C LEU A 159 -12.75 -17.50 11.65
N SER A 160 -12.94 -18.82 11.72
CA SER A 160 -13.91 -19.53 10.91
C SER A 160 -15.34 -19.19 11.36
N LEU A 161 -16.16 -18.74 10.41
CA LEU A 161 -17.56 -18.44 10.64
C LEU A 161 -18.39 -18.95 9.45
N GLY A 162 -19.15 -20.02 9.64
CA GLY A 162 -19.82 -20.71 8.54
C GLY A 162 -18.83 -21.17 7.47
N SER A 163 -19.06 -20.83 6.21
CA SER A 163 -18.17 -21.14 5.09
C SER A 163 -17.01 -20.15 4.90
N GLY A 164 -16.97 -19.06 5.69
CA GLY A 164 -16.06 -17.95 5.51
C GLY A 164 -15.12 -17.72 6.70
N LYS A 165 -14.37 -16.63 6.60
CA LYS A 165 -13.42 -16.16 7.61
C LYS A 165 -13.81 -14.76 8.09
N PHE A 166 -13.90 -14.61 9.39
CA PHE A 166 -14.18 -13.35 10.07
C PHE A 166 -12.88 -12.74 10.61
N GLN A 167 -12.82 -11.42 10.58
CA GLN A 167 -11.73 -10.63 11.12
C GLN A 167 -12.29 -9.39 11.80
N ALA A 168 -11.67 -8.98 12.90
CA ALA A 168 -11.99 -7.74 13.60
C ALA A 168 -10.73 -7.14 14.20
N SER A 169 -10.60 -5.82 14.13
CA SER A 169 -9.45 -5.11 14.65
C SER A 169 -9.84 -3.76 15.25
N TYR A 170 -9.14 -3.39 16.30
CA TYR A 170 -9.13 -2.05 16.86
C TYR A 170 -7.73 -1.48 16.71
N VAL A 171 -7.61 -0.30 16.12
CA VAL A 171 -6.36 0.42 15.95
C VAL A 171 -6.52 1.84 16.47
N GLN A 172 -5.53 2.30 17.23
CA GLN A 172 -5.50 3.65 17.76
C GLN A 172 -4.33 4.42 17.17
N HIS A 173 -4.61 5.63 16.74
CA HIS A 173 -3.62 6.64 16.43
C HIS A 173 -3.72 7.75 17.46
N ASP A 174 -2.64 7.98 18.17
CA ASP A 174 -2.52 9.02 19.18
C ASP A 174 -1.25 9.80 18.86
N ASN A 175 -1.44 10.92 18.20
CA ASN A 175 -0.36 11.85 17.90
C ASN A 175 -0.63 13.13 18.66
N ASP A 176 0.21 13.44 19.62
CA ASP A 176 0.07 14.55 20.58
C ASP A 176 -0.32 15.92 19.97
N ASN A 177 -0.20 16.09 18.66
CA ASN A 177 -0.27 17.42 18.05
C ASN A 177 -1.37 17.64 17.00
N ALA A 178 -2.01 16.62 16.42
CA ALA A 178 -2.97 16.88 15.34
C ALA A 178 -4.02 15.80 15.06
N GLU A 179 -3.76 14.51 15.27
CA GLU A 179 -4.64 13.46 14.76
C GLU A 179 -4.84 12.38 15.82
N ASN A 180 -5.91 12.49 16.59
CA ASN A 180 -6.33 11.47 17.55
C ASN A 180 -7.60 10.80 17.06
N PHE A 181 -7.51 9.50 16.72
CA PHE A 181 -8.66 8.73 16.29
C PHE A 181 -8.48 7.25 16.62
N SER A 182 -9.60 6.56 16.61
CA SER A 182 -9.65 5.10 16.70
C SER A 182 -10.33 4.53 15.48
N LEU A 183 -9.83 3.42 14.98
CA LEU A 183 -10.40 2.65 13.87
C LEU A 183 -10.95 1.34 14.42
N PHE A 184 -12.18 1.04 14.09
CA PHE A 184 -12.85 -0.24 14.35
C PHE A 184 -13.08 -0.89 12.99
N ASP A 185 -12.43 -2.00 12.74
CA ASP A 185 -12.52 -2.75 11.49
C ASP A 185 -13.22 -4.08 11.73
N VAL A 186 -14.15 -4.42 10.86
CA VAL A 186 -14.77 -5.75 10.82
C VAL A 186 -14.86 -6.20 9.36
N ARG A 187 -14.53 -7.47 9.10
CA ARG A 187 -14.57 -8.06 7.77
C ARG A 187 -15.01 -9.51 7.81
N TYR A 188 -15.71 -9.90 6.76
CA TYR A 188 -16.10 -11.27 6.51
C TYR A 188 -15.85 -11.62 5.05
N SER A 189 -15.05 -12.67 4.82
CA SER A 189 -14.73 -13.19 3.49
C SER A 189 -15.26 -14.60 3.33
N PHE A 190 -15.90 -14.91 2.21
CA PHE A 190 -16.48 -16.21 1.94
C PHE A 190 -16.36 -16.59 0.46
N PRO A 191 -16.28 -17.91 0.15
CA PRO A 191 -16.28 -18.39 -1.22
C PRO A 191 -17.66 -18.18 -1.87
N LEU A 192 -17.69 -17.77 -3.15
CA LEU A 192 -18.93 -17.66 -3.95
C LEU A 192 -19.10 -18.85 -4.87
N TRP A 193 -18.08 -19.13 -5.70
CA TRP A 193 -17.98 -20.26 -6.61
C TRP A 193 -16.51 -20.66 -6.73
N ASP A 194 -16.21 -21.73 -7.46
CA ASP A 194 -14.83 -22.19 -7.64
C ASP A 194 -13.96 -21.10 -8.29
N GLY A 195 -12.86 -20.74 -7.60
CA GLY A 195 -11.98 -19.64 -7.99
C GLY A 195 -12.48 -18.23 -7.66
N ALA A 196 -13.61 -18.05 -6.94
CA ALA A 196 -14.09 -16.74 -6.56
C ALA A 196 -14.43 -16.63 -5.07
N SER A 197 -14.09 -15.47 -4.51
CA SER A 197 -14.45 -15.10 -3.13
C SER A 197 -14.97 -13.68 -3.05
N PHE A 198 -15.79 -13.43 -2.04
CA PHE A 198 -16.33 -12.11 -1.75
C PHE A 198 -15.97 -11.70 -0.33
N GLN A 199 -15.60 -10.44 -0.16
CA GLN A 199 -15.34 -9.83 1.15
C GLN A 199 -16.24 -8.62 1.36
N ILE A 200 -16.83 -8.53 2.53
CA ILE A 200 -17.51 -7.33 3.03
C ILE A 200 -16.68 -6.83 4.21
N GLY A 201 -16.28 -5.58 4.18
CA GLY A 201 -15.54 -4.93 5.25
C GLY A 201 -16.11 -3.56 5.58
N ASN A 202 -16.04 -3.18 6.85
CA ASN A 202 -16.38 -1.85 7.30
C ASN A 202 -15.37 -1.33 8.30
N VAL A 203 -14.87 -0.12 8.05
CA VAL A 203 -14.05 0.63 9.00
C VAL A 203 -14.90 1.79 9.55
N TYR A 204 -15.10 1.81 10.85
CA TYR A 204 -15.62 2.97 11.56
C TYR A 204 -14.44 3.76 12.14
N SER A 205 -14.31 5.02 11.75
CA SER A 205 -13.32 5.95 12.26
C SER A 205 -13.96 6.86 13.29
N GLN A 206 -13.45 6.81 14.51
CA GLN A 206 -13.89 7.69 15.60
C GLN A 206 -12.83 8.75 15.87
N GLY A 207 -13.14 9.99 15.53
CA GLY A 207 -12.31 11.14 15.86
C GLY A 207 -12.33 11.39 17.37
N LYS A 208 -11.19 11.73 17.92
CA LYS A 208 -11.02 12.12 19.33
C LYS A 208 -10.60 13.57 19.39
N LYS A 209 -11.03 14.28 20.44
CA LYS A 209 -10.61 15.67 20.66
C LYS A 209 -9.08 15.75 20.74
N THR A 210 -8.51 16.76 20.08
CA THR A 210 -7.10 17.11 20.22
C THR A 210 -6.85 17.85 21.54
N LYS A 211 -5.58 18.09 21.90
CA LYS A 211 -5.24 18.93 23.06
C LYS A 211 -5.78 20.36 22.97
N GLU A 212 -6.03 20.84 21.74
CA GLU A 212 -6.67 22.14 21.48
C GLU A 212 -8.19 22.08 21.50
N GLU A 213 -8.79 20.98 21.99
CA GLU A 213 -10.22 20.72 22.09
C GLU A 213 -10.98 20.81 20.74
N GLN A 214 -10.28 20.69 19.62
CA GLN A 214 -10.92 20.67 18.31
C GLN A 214 -11.69 19.37 18.10
N ASP A 215 -12.97 19.48 17.76
CA ASP A 215 -13.80 18.33 17.39
C ASP A 215 -13.29 17.71 16.09
N GLN A 216 -13.10 16.41 16.10
CA GLN A 216 -12.71 15.61 14.95
C GLN A 216 -13.91 14.93 14.32
N LEU A 217 -13.89 14.71 13.01
CA LEU A 217 -14.94 13.99 12.31
C LEU A 217 -14.90 12.49 12.63
N ASN A 218 -16.08 11.90 12.74
CA ASN A 218 -16.27 10.46 12.62
C ASN A 218 -16.54 10.10 11.17
N GLY A 219 -16.36 8.82 10.79
CA GLY A 219 -16.65 8.38 9.44
C GLY A 219 -16.81 6.88 9.33
N ASN A 220 -17.25 6.44 8.16
CA ASN A 220 -17.33 5.03 7.80
C ASN A 220 -16.74 4.80 6.43
N MET A 221 -16.15 3.61 6.23
CA MET A 221 -15.74 3.09 4.93
C MET A 221 -16.27 1.67 4.79
N LEU A 222 -17.34 1.50 4.02
CA LEU A 222 -17.83 0.20 3.59
C LEU A 222 -17.06 -0.23 2.35
N THR A 223 -16.49 -1.42 2.37
CA THR A 223 -15.75 -2.02 1.24
C THR A 223 -16.39 -3.35 0.85
N LEU A 224 -16.69 -3.49 -0.42
CA LEU A 224 -17.14 -4.73 -1.06
C LEU A 224 -16.08 -5.16 -2.06
N GLU A 225 -15.54 -6.36 -1.92
CA GLU A 225 -14.49 -6.89 -2.79
C GLU A 225 -14.90 -8.24 -3.38
N LEU A 226 -14.83 -8.34 -4.71
CA LEU A 226 -14.95 -9.57 -5.46
C LEU A 226 -13.58 -9.94 -6.03
N SER A 227 -13.05 -11.08 -5.59
CA SER A 227 -11.82 -11.67 -6.11
C SER A 227 -12.15 -12.88 -6.99
N GLN A 228 -11.56 -12.94 -8.18
CA GLN A 228 -11.83 -14.00 -9.18
C GLN A 228 -10.53 -14.48 -9.79
N GLY A 229 -10.29 -15.80 -9.69
CA GLY A 229 -9.27 -16.50 -10.47
C GLY A 229 -9.87 -17.10 -11.73
N PHE A 230 -9.12 -17.13 -12.80
CA PHE A 230 -9.50 -17.76 -14.08
C PHE A 230 -8.28 -18.34 -14.78
N SER A 231 -8.49 -19.14 -15.81
CA SER A 231 -7.37 -19.69 -16.59
C SER A 231 -6.52 -18.58 -17.18
N GLY A 232 -5.27 -18.46 -16.72
CA GLY A 232 -4.30 -17.46 -17.18
C GLY A 232 -4.32 -16.14 -16.42
N GLY A 233 -5.03 -16.04 -15.26
CA GLY A 233 -4.95 -14.81 -14.49
C GLY A 233 -5.91 -14.72 -13.31
N TRP A 234 -6.01 -13.53 -12.78
CA TRP A 234 -6.92 -13.18 -11.69
C TRP A 234 -7.39 -11.72 -11.84
N ASN A 235 -8.51 -11.40 -11.23
CA ASN A 235 -9.06 -10.06 -11.21
C ASN A 235 -9.72 -9.76 -9.86
N LYS A 236 -9.58 -8.52 -9.39
CA LYS A 236 -10.31 -7.98 -8.26
C LYS A 236 -11.14 -6.78 -8.69
N THR A 237 -12.39 -6.74 -8.21
CA THR A 237 -13.26 -5.57 -8.30
C THR A 237 -13.63 -5.14 -6.90
N VAL A 238 -13.37 -3.87 -6.57
CA VAL A 238 -13.62 -3.31 -5.25
C VAL A 238 -14.53 -2.10 -5.37
N VAL A 239 -15.55 -2.04 -4.53
CA VAL A 239 -16.43 -0.87 -4.41
C VAL A 239 -16.34 -0.36 -2.98
N GLN A 240 -16.12 0.94 -2.83
CA GLN A 240 -16.08 1.60 -1.53
C GLN A 240 -17.12 2.72 -1.46
N TRP A 241 -17.84 2.76 -0.35
CA TRP A 241 -18.63 3.92 0.07
C TRP A 241 -18.03 4.49 1.35
N LYS A 242 -17.76 5.79 1.37
CA LYS A 242 -17.07 6.47 2.46
C LYS A 242 -17.85 7.69 2.90
N THR A 243 -17.80 8.00 4.20
CA THR A 243 -18.49 9.16 4.78
C THR A 243 -17.63 9.84 5.83
N GLY A 244 -17.86 11.12 6.06
CA GLY A 244 -17.21 11.91 7.10
C GLY A 244 -15.69 11.83 7.05
N ALA A 245 -15.03 11.46 8.14
CA ALA A 245 -13.57 11.35 8.21
C ALA A 245 -12.94 10.38 7.18
N ASN A 246 -13.73 9.47 6.62
CA ASN A 246 -13.28 8.54 5.57
C ASN A 246 -13.54 9.08 4.14
N ASN A 247 -14.26 10.21 4.00
CA ASN A 247 -14.61 10.78 2.70
C ASN A 247 -13.37 11.16 1.90
N ALA A 248 -13.34 10.77 0.62
CA ALA A 248 -12.26 11.08 -0.33
C ALA A 248 -10.84 10.86 0.21
N CYS A 249 -10.69 9.95 1.16
CA CYS A 249 -9.37 9.59 1.67
C CYS A 249 -8.59 8.88 0.58
N ALA A 250 -7.46 9.47 0.23
CA ALA A 250 -6.52 8.92 -0.73
C ALA A 250 -5.62 7.87 -0.03
N GLU A 251 -5.24 6.85 -0.80
CA GLU A 251 -4.03 6.10 -0.55
C GLU A 251 -3.97 5.35 0.79
N GLY A 252 -4.97 4.50 1.03
CA GLY A 252 -4.93 3.59 2.16
C GLY A 252 -5.12 4.23 3.54
N THR A 253 -5.01 5.55 3.63
CA THR A 253 -5.37 6.26 4.86
C THR A 253 -6.89 6.30 4.95
N PRO A 254 -7.51 5.53 5.84
CA PRO A 254 -8.97 5.41 5.84
C PRO A 254 -9.67 6.64 6.43
N TYR A 255 -8.94 7.70 6.76
CA TYR A 255 -9.53 8.86 7.45
C TYR A 255 -8.75 10.15 7.18
N ASN A 256 -9.48 11.26 7.24
CA ASN A 256 -8.97 12.61 7.34
C ASN A 256 -9.87 13.38 8.31
N THR A 257 -9.31 13.86 9.39
CA THR A 257 -10.06 14.49 10.47
C THR A 257 -10.42 15.95 10.20
N SER A 258 -9.96 16.51 9.10
CA SER A 258 -10.26 17.89 8.72
C SER A 258 -11.74 18.05 8.35
N ARG A 259 -12.43 19.02 8.93
CA ARG A 259 -13.88 19.26 8.73
C ARG A 259 -14.26 19.64 7.30
N ASP A 260 -13.34 20.18 6.52
CA ASP A 260 -13.52 20.46 5.11
C ASP A 260 -13.64 19.17 4.26
N ARG A 261 -13.48 18.00 4.87
CA ARG A 261 -13.64 16.68 4.26
C ARG A 261 -14.98 16.01 4.56
N ASP A 262 -15.84 16.63 5.36
CA ASP A 262 -17.18 16.06 5.61
C ASP A 262 -17.95 15.88 4.31
N GLY A 263 -18.77 14.83 4.23
CA GLY A 263 -19.51 14.46 3.04
C GLY A 263 -19.46 12.97 2.73
N ASN A 264 -19.59 12.65 1.45
CA ASN A 264 -19.65 11.26 0.99
C ASN A 264 -18.81 11.03 -0.27
N SER A 265 -18.21 9.85 -0.41
CA SER A 265 -17.60 9.42 -1.66
C SER A 265 -17.91 7.98 -2.02
N TYR A 266 -17.87 7.72 -3.32
CA TYR A 266 -18.01 6.41 -3.92
C TYR A 266 -16.82 6.16 -4.83
N LYS A 267 -16.15 5.02 -4.63
CA LYS A 267 -15.01 4.63 -5.46
C LYS A 267 -15.16 3.20 -5.93
N ILE A 268 -14.84 2.96 -7.19
CA ILE A 268 -14.73 1.63 -7.78
C ILE A 268 -13.30 1.42 -8.27
N TYR A 269 -12.78 0.23 -8.03
CA TYR A 269 -11.49 -0.24 -8.54
C TYR A 269 -11.68 -1.53 -9.31
N ASN A 270 -10.89 -1.69 -10.36
CA ASN A 270 -10.71 -2.96 -11.04
C ASN A 270 -9.24 -3.14 -11.37
N PHE A 271 -8.66 -4.26 -10.96
CA PHE A 271 -7.26 -4.56 -11.19
C PHE A 271 -7.01 -6.07 -11.22
N GLY A 272 -5.94 -6.45 -11.89
CA GLY A 272 -5.60 -7.86 -12.01
C GLY A 272 -4.51 -8.12 -13.01
N GLU A 273 -4.22 -9.40 -13.17
CA GLU A 273 -3.20 -9.94 -14.06
C GLU A 273 -3.82 -10.95 -15.01
N THR A 274 -3.42 -10.90 -16.29
CA THR A 274 -3.87 -11.86 -17.27
C THR A 274 -2.76 -12.23 -18.27
N THR A 275 -2.73 -13.50 -18.67
CA THR A 275 -1.98 -13.96 -19.83
C THR A 275 -2.82 -13.68 -21.08
N ILE A 276 -2.31 -12.82 -21.96
CA ILE A 276 -2.98 -12.47 -23.21
C ILE A 276 -2.76 -13.58 -24.24
N SER A 277 -1.53 -14.01 -24.42
CA SER A 277 -1.16 -15.07 -25.37
C SER A 277 0.30 -15.51 -25.15
N GLY A 278 0.54 -16.79 -24.96
CA GLY A 278 1.90 -17.35 -24.82
C GLY A 278 2.73 -16.62 -23.77
N ASP A 279 3.78 -15.95 -24.23
CA ASP A 279 4.69 -15.18 -23.38
C ASP A 279 4.30 -13.70 -23.17
N LEU A 280 3.11 -13.30 -23.66
CA LEU A 280 2.56 -11.96 -23.50
C LEU A 280 1.53 -11.93 -22.36
N HIS A 281 1.78 -11.11 -21.39
CA HIS A 281 0.98 -10.94 -20.18
C HIS A 281 0.66 -9.46 -19.96
N MET A 282 -0.30 -9.16 -19.09
CA MET A 282 -0.66 -7.79 -18.74
C MET A 282 -1.14 -7.70 -17.29
N PHE A 283 -0.68 -6.67 -16.58
CA PHE A 283 -1.32 -6.19 -15.37
C PHE A 283 -2.10 -4.91 -15.69
N HIS A 284 -3.26 -4.72 -15.05
CA HIS A 284 -4.08 -3.51 -15.22
C HIS A 284 -4.58 -2.97 -13.89
N HIS A 285 -4.83 -1.67 -13.87
CA HIS A 285 -5.53 -0.97 -12.80
C HIS A 285 -6.39 0.14 -13.41
N ALA A 286 -7.66 0.16 -13.06
CA ALA A 286 -8.58 1.25 -13.37
C ALA A 286 -9.38 1.59 -12.13
N ASP A 287 -9.56 2.88 -11.83
CA ASP A 287 -10.45 3.34 -10.77
C ASP A 287 -11.16 4.63 -11.13
N PHE A 288 -12.29 4.83 -10.46
CA PHE A 288 -13.11 6.03 -10.59
C PHE A 288 -13.70 6.40 -9.23
N GLU A 289 -13.55 7.65 -8.82
CA GLU A 289 -14.09 8.20 -7.57
C GLU A 289 -14.90 9.46 -7.82
N VAL A 290 -16.01 9.55 -7.11
CA VAL A 290 -16.78 10.78 -6.96
C VAL A 290 -16.92 11.06 -5.47
N ALA A 291 -16.51 12.25 -5.05
CA ALA A 291 -16.64 12.72 -3.68
C ALA A 291 -17.41 14.04 -3.66
N ASP A 292 -18.44 14.11 -2.84
CA ASP A 292 -19.17 15.32 -2.50
C ASP A 292 -18.72 15.78 -1.11
N PHE A 293 -18.57 17.09 -0.93
CA PHE A 293 -18.13 17.70 0.33
C PHE A 293 -19.18 18.70 0.81
N ASP A 294 -19.38 18.72 2.12
CA ASP A 294 -20.25 19.72 2.79
C ASP A 294 -19.51 21.04 3.02
N ASP A 295 -18.34 21.19 2.41
CA ASP A 295 -17.53 22.40 2.47
C ASP A 295 -18.08 23.50 1.56
N SER A 296 -18.00 24.74 2.02
CA SER A 296 -18.41 25.93 1.26
C SER A 296 -17.48 26.29 0.11
N VAL A 297 -16.30 25.67 -0.01
CA VAL A 297 -15.28 26.01 -1.00
C VAL A 297 -15.12 24.92 -2.06
N ASN A 298 -14.97 23.67 -1.64
CA ASN A 298 -14.83 22.52 -2.54
C ASN A 298 -16.10 21.66 -2.46
N THR A 299 -16.92 21.67 -3.50
CA THR A 299 -18.22 21.02 -3.44
C THR A 299 -18.19 19.58 -3.97
N LYS A 300 -17.27 19.30 -4.90
CA LYS A 300 -17.18 17.97 -5.52
C LYS A 300 -15.82 17.70 -6.11
N THR A 301 -15.32 16.48 -5.92
CA THR A 301 -14.14 15.96 -6.64
C THR A 301 -14.55 14.75 -7.48
N THR A 302 -14.04 14.71 -8.70
CA THR A 302 -14.11 13.51 -9.56
C THR A 302 -12.70 13.13 -9.95
N GLU A 303 -12.31 11.88 -9.68
CA GLU A 303 -10.99 11.34 -9.98
C GLU A 303 -11.12 10.04 -10.76
N TRP A 304 -10.22 9.83 -11.72
CA TRP A 304 -10.12 8.56 -12.43
C TRP A 304 -8.67 8.28 -12.82
N ARG A 305 -8.33 7.01 -12.90
CA ARG A 305 -7.07 6.53 -13.48
C ARG A 305 -7.26 5.26 -14.27
N VAL A 306 -6.36 5.07 -15.24
CA VAL A 306 -6.20 3.82 -15.96
C VAL A 306 -4.72 3.61 -16.15
N VAL A 307 -4.22 2.44 -15.72
CA VAL A 307 -2.83 2.02 -15.92
C VAL A 307 -2.84 0.59 -16.46
N VAL A 308 -2.11 0.36 -17.53
CA VAL A 308 -1.89 -0.98 -18.08
C VAL A 308 -0.39 -1.22 -18.24
N ARG A 309 0.07 -2.39 -17.81
CA ARG A 309 1.48 -2.81 -17.88
C ARG A 309 1.57 -4.17 -18.58
N PRO A 310 1.53 -4.22 -19.91
CA PRO A 310 1.88 -5.43 -20.63
C PRO A 310 3.38 -5.71 -20.52
N TRP A 311 3.72 -7.02 -20.50
CA TRP A 311 5.09 -7.47 -20.60
C TRP A 311 5.21 -8.70 -21.50
N TYR A 312 6.36 -8.80 -22.15
CA TYR A 312 6.69 -9.92 -22.99
C TYR A 312 7.95 -10.61 -22.50
N LYS A 313 7.87 -11.90 -22.24
CA LYS A 313 9.00 -12.72 -21.84
C LYS A 313 9.90 -12.98 -23.05
N LEU A 314 11.14 -12.51 -22.99
CA LEU A 314 12.15 -12.72 -24.04
C LEU A 314 12.91 -14.02 -23.84
N THR A 315 13.32 -14.27 -22.60
CA THR A 315 14.03 -15.47 -22.17
C THR A 315 13.51 -15.93 -20.81
N LYS A 316 14.09 -16.99 -20.26
CA LYS A 316 13.74 -17.44 -18.90
C LYS A 316 13.90 -16.32 -17.85
N MET A 317 14.92 -15.45 -18.01
CA MET A 317 15.31 -14.46 -17.02
C MET A 317 15.12 -13.01 -17.49
N THR A 318 14.66 -12.75 -18.72
CA THR A 318 14.55 -11.41 -19.25
C THR A 318 13.18 -11.14 -19.86
N ARG A 319 12.66 -9.93 -19.67
CA ARG A 319 11.39 -9.46 -20.23
C ARG A 319 11.45 -7.98 -20.62
N ILE A 320 10.57 -7.60 -21.50
CA ILE A 320 10.30 -6.20 -21.81
C ILE A 320 8.95 -5.84 -21.20
N TYR A 321 8.91 -4.72 -20.50
CA TYR A 321 7.68 -4.05 -20.08
C TYR A 321 7.38 -2.87 -21.00
N THR A 322 6.10 -2.63 -21.19
CA THR A 322 5.60 -1.29 -21.48
C THR A 322 4.57 -0.95 -20.40
N GLU A 323 4.46 0.32 -20.03
CA GLU A 323 3.41 0.79 -19.14
C GLU A 323 2.80 2.06 -19.70
N PHE A 324 1.49 2.11 -19.74
CA PHE A 324 0.72 3.27 -20.15
C PHE A 324 -0.20 3.67 -19.00
N GLY A 325 -0.11 4.94 -18.60
CA GLY A 325 -0.91 5.52 -17.54
C GLY A 325 -1.62 6.78 -18.00
N ALA A 326 -2.87 6.93 -17.56
CA ALA A 326 -3.65 8.15 -17.71
C ALA A 326 -4.40 8.44 -16.41
N TYR A 327 -4.41 9.69 -16.01
CA TYR A 327 -5.03 10.17 -14.80
C TYR A 327 -5.77 11.46 -15.04
N GLY A 328 -6.90 11.63 -14.38
CA GLY A 328 -7.63 12.87 -14.38
C GLY A 328 -8.35 13.15 -13.08
N MET A 329 -8.27 14.40 -12.65
CA MET A 329 -9.00 14.92 -11.49
C MET A 329 -9.68 16.25 -11.87
N THR A 330 -10.91 16.43 -11.37
CA THR A 330 -11.63 17.72 -11.42
C THR A 330 -12.14 18.03 -10.04
N ILE A 331 -11.82 19.22 -9.53
CA ILE A 331 -12.35 19.75 -8.27
C ILE A 331 -13.29 20.89 -8.64
N LYS A 332 -14.57 20.72 -8.37
CA LYS A 332 -15.57 21.78 -8.48
C LYS A 332 -15.51 22.66 -7.23
N LYS A 333 -15.57 23.94 -7.43
CA LYS A 333 -15.54 24.96 -6.39
C LYS A 333 -16.78 25.82 -6.46
N ASP A 334 -17.34 26.14 -5.29
CA ASP A 334 -18.46 27.07 -5.23
C ASP A 334 -18.00 28.49 -5.61
N HIS A 335 -18.72 29.12 -6.54
CA HIS A 335 -18.49 30.47 -7.04
C HIS A 335 -17.06 30.75 -7.56
N LYS A 336 -16.27 29.71 -7.91
CA LYS A 336 -14.91 29.82 -8.46
C LYS A 336 -14.73 28.91 -9.68
N GLN A 337 -13.66 29.15 -10.42
CA GLN A 337 -13.29 28.27 -11.55
C GLN A 337 -12.90 26.88 -11.05
N ASP A 338 -13.41 25.85 -11.72
CA ASP A 338 -13.03 24.47 -11.48
C ASP A 338 -11.52 24.26 -11.63
N GLN A 339 -10.97 23.38 -10.81
CA GLN A 339 -9.58 22.97 -10.92
C GLN A 339 -9.51 21.61 -11.63
N ASN A 340 -8.63 21.49 -12.60
CA ASN A 340 -8.42 20.26 -13.35
C ASN A 340 -6.96 19.83 -13.28
N GLU A 341 -6.75 18.52 -13.32
CA GLU A 341 -5.47 17.88 -13.54
C GLU A 341 -5.63 16.73 -14.52
N ARG A 342 -4.75 16.63 -15.51
CA ARG A 342 -4.71 15.55 -16.48
C ARG A 342 -3.26 15.20 -16.76
N ILE A 343 -2.90 13.94 -16.61
CA ILE A 343 -1.54 13.44 -16.79
C ILE A 343 -1.59 12.18 -17.64
N GLN A 344 -0.60 12.02 -18.50
CA GLN A 344 -0.36 10.82 -19.31
C GLN A 344 1.08 10.38 -19.16
N LYS A 345 1.30 9.08 -19.20
CA LYS A 345 2.62 8.46 -19.09
C LYS A 345 2.74 7.29 -20.06
N ALA A 346 3.94 7.14 -20.62
CA ALA A 346 4.36 5.95 -21.34
C ALA A 346 5.78 5.57 -20.89
N THR A 347 5.99 4.32 -20.53
CA THR A 347 7.29 3.79 -20.13
C THR A 347 7.60 2.52 -20.91
N ILE A 348 8.85 2.37 -21.33
CA ILE A 348 9.42 1.10 -21.78
C ILE A 348 10.55 0.72 -20.83
N ALA A 349 10.63 -0.57 -20.47
CA ALA A 349 11.72 -1.06 -19.64
C ALA A 349 12.18 -2.48 -20.06
N TYR A 350 13.48 -2.68 -20.01
CA TYR A 350 14.09 -4.00 -20.09
C TYR A 350 14.38 -4.49 -18.68
N ALA A 351 13.92 -5.69 -18.33
CA ALA A 351 14.03 -6.22 -16.98
C ALA A 351 14.74 -7.57 -16.96
N ILE A 352 15.51 -7.79 -15.88
CA ILE A 352 16.21 -9.02 -15.56
C ILE A 352 15.70 -9.53 -14.21
N THR A 353 15.21 -10.77 -14.17
CA THR A 353 14.60 -11.39 -12.98
C THR A 353 14.77 -12.92 -13.05
N PRO A 354 14.70 -13.67 -11.93
CA PRO A 354 14.84 -15.14 -11.94
C PRO A 354 13.81 -15.88 -12.80
N ASP A 355 12.58 -15.38 -12.88
CA ASP A 355 11.50 -15.95 -13.72
C ASP A 355 10.74 -14.83 -14.45
N ALA A 356 11.07 -14.62 -15.70
CA ALA A 356 10.51 -13.56 -16.51
C ALA A 356 9.03 -13.78 -16.91
N GLY A 357 8.51 -15.00 -16.76
CA GLY A 357 7.08 -15.29 -17.00
C GLY A 357 6.19 -14.95 -15.81
N ASN A 358 6.75 -14.81 -14.62
CA ASN A 358 6.02 -14.48 -13.39
C ASN A 358 6.19 -13.00 -13.06
N PHE A 359 5.09 -12.24 -13.05
CA PHE A 359 5.09 -10.82 -12.68
C PHE A 359 5.74 -10.58 -11.30
N TRP A 360 5.50 -11.46 -10.35
CA TRP A 360 5.92 -11.35 -8.95
C TRP A 360 7.35 -11.84 -8.68
N SER A 361 8.06 -12.33 -9.71
CA SER A 361 9.44 -12.79 -9.55
C SER A 361 10.37 -11.62 -9.17
N ARG A 362 11.13 -11.83 -8.09
CA ARG A 362 12.15 -10.89 -7.58
C ARG A 362 13.41 -11.66 -7.15
N PRO A 363 14.60 -11.02 -7.08
CA PRO A 363 14.84 -9.59 -7.39
C PRO A 363 14.66 -9.27 -8.87
N GLU A 364 14.36 -8.02 -9.18
CA GLU A 364 14.23 -7.54 -10.54
C GLU A 364 15.05 -6.25 -10.74
N ILE A 365 15.91 -6.24 -11.76
CA ILE A 365 16.65 -5.05 -12.21
C ILE A 365 15.98 -4.57 -13.49
N ARG A 366 15.71 -3.26 -13.58
CA ARG A 366 15.02 -2.63 -14.71
C ARG A 366 15.86 -1.48 -15.25
N PHE A 367 16.00 -1.39 -16.58
CA PHE A 367 16.50 -0.22 -17.29
C PHE A 367 15.33 0.37 -18.06
N TYR A 368 15.04 1.65 -17.88
CA TYR A 368 13.80 2.24 -18.38
C TYR A 368 14.01 3.56 -19.12
N ALA A 369 13.02 3.90 -19.94
CA ALA A 369 12.78 5.23 -20.46
C ALA A 369 11.30 5.58 -20.28
N THR A 370 11.03 6.71 -19.68
CA THR A 370 9.68 7.19 -19.34
C THR A 370 9.44 8.54 -20.00
N TRP A 371 8.28 8.66 -20.66
CA TRP A 371 7.69 9.91 -21.10
C TRP A 371 6.49 10.24 -20.22
N LEU A 372 6.42 11.48 -19.74
CA LEU A 372 5.34 12.00 -18.93
C LEU A 372 4.87 13.33 -19.47
N HIS A 373 3.55 13.55 -19.54
CA HIS A 373 2.96 14.76 -20.08
C HIS A 373 1.75 15.22 -19.26
N GLY A 374 1.76 16.51 -18.85
CA GLY A 374 0.63 17.18 -18.26
C GLY A 374 -0.23 17.83 -19.37
N THR A 375 -1.45 17.30 -19.61
CA THR A 375 -2.35 17.83 -20.64
C THR A 375 -3.24 18.95 -20.13
N ASP A 376 -3.53 18.98 -18.83
CA ASP A 376 -4.25 20.03 -18.14
C ASP A 376 -3.73 20.15 -16.70
N GLY A 377 -3.69 21.33 -16.13
CA GLY A 377 -3.21 21.49 -14.77
C GLY A 377 -3.23 22.94 -14.33
N ASN A 378 -4.21 23.24 -13.50
CA ASN A 378 -4.22 24.42 -12.64
C ASN A 378 -4.16 24.01 -11.15
N VAL A 379 -3.93 22.73 -10.87
CA VAL A 379 -3.68 22.18 -9.54
C VAL A 379 -2.20 21.83 -9.40
N THR A 380 -1.55 22.35 -8.38
CA THR A 380 -0.11 22.16 -8.11
C THR A 380 0.22 20.89 -7.28
N TRP A 381 -0.64 19.86 -7.28
CA TRP A 381 -0.50 18.66 -6.46
C TRP A 381 0.51 17.64 -7.00
N THR A 382 0.85 17.73 -8.27
CA THR A 382 1.91 16.95 -8.90
C THR A 382 3.12 17.85 -9.14
N ASN A 383 4.07 17.83 -8.31
CA ASN A 383 5.44 18.37 -8.39
C ASN A 383 5.82 19.15 -9.68
N GLY A 384 4.97 20.11 -10.08
CA GLY A 384 5.27 21.01 -11.17
C GLY A 384 4.79 20.58 -12.56
N TYR A 385 4.08 19.48 -12.73
CA TYR A 385 3.45 19.14 -14.01
C TYR A 385 2.30 20.09 -14.31
N ARG A 386 2.60 21.15 -15.04
CA ARG A 386 1.63 22.12 -15.53
C ARG A 386 1.14 21.68 -16.90
N LYS A 387 -0.01 22.21 -17.31
CA LYS A 387 -0.50 22.09 -18.69
C LYS A 387 0.61 22.33 -19.71
N GLY A 388 0.82 21.36 -20.61
CA GLY A 388 1.85 21.41 -21.63
C GLY A 388 3.26 21.07 -21.17
N SER A 389 3.48 20.73 -19.89
CA SER A 389 4.79 20.25 -19.44
C SER A 389 5.04 18.81 -19.92
N THR A 390 6.21 18.57 -20.43
CA THR A 390 6.66 17.22 -20.85
C THR A 390 7.99 16.93 -20.20
N ASP A 391 8.11 15.74 -19.64
CA ASP A 391 9.34 15.23 -19.08
C ASP A 391 9.70 13.88 -19.71
N ILE A 392 11.02 13.66 -19.91
CA ILE A 392 11.58 12.39 -20.37
C ILE A 392 12.67 12.03 -19.39
N THR A 393 12.52 10.85 -18.77
CA THR A 393 13.45 10.32 -17.79
C THR A 393 13.99 8.99 -18.27
N VAL A 394 15.26 8.75 -18.07
CA VAL A 394 15.91 7.46 -18.28
C VAL A 394 16.62 7.05 -17.01
N GLY A 395 16.67 5.74 -16.73
CA GLY A 395 17.30 5.30 -15.49
C GLY A 395 17.36 3.79 -15.33
N ALA A 396 17.75 3.40 -14.11
CA ALA A 396 17.78 2.03 -13.66
C ALA A 396 17.15 1.92 -12.28
N GLN A 397 16.41 0.83 -12.05
CA GLN A 397 15.74 0.51 -10.79
C GLN A 397 16.02 -0.93 -10.40
N VAL A 398 16.04 -1.19 -9.11
CA VAL A 398 15.99 -2.54 -8.55
C VAL A 398 14.84 -2.63 -7.55
N GLU A 399 14.18 -3.77 -7.55
CA GLU A 399 13.14 -4.11 -6.56
C GLU A 399 13.33 -5.56 -6.12
N ALA A 400 13.26 -5.79 -4.81
CA ALA A 400 13.38 -7.12 -4.23
C ALA A 400 12.48 -7.28 -3.01
N TRP A 401 12.02 -8.51 -2.82
CA TRP A 401 11.45 -9.02 -1.57
C TRP A 401 11.91 -10.46 -1.33
N TRP A 402 11.96 -10.86 -0.07
CA TRP A 402 12.42 -12.17 0.37
C TRP A 402 11.71 -12.63 1.64
#